data_ea89fe0115655cc39cc386be06d9ba9e
#
_entry.id   ea89fe0115655cc39cc386be06d9ba9e
#
_cell.length_a   1.000
_cell.length_b   1.000
_cell.length_c   1.000
_cell.angle_alpha   90.00
_cell.angle_beta   90.00
_cell.angle_gamma   90.00
#
_symmetry.space_group_name_H-M   'P 1'
#
loop_
_entity.id
_entity.type
_entity.pdbx_description
1 polymer ?
#
loop_
_entity_poly.entity_id
_entity_poly.type
_entity_poly.pdbx_seq_one_letter_code
_entity_poly.pdbx_strand_id
1 'polypeptide(L)'
;NIGRDASVTFRQPDASSTALNRIQQGSPSEIFGRLSANGQVYLINQNGILFGRSAVVNTHALTVSTLNISDSVFNDGITNAINQPQDNAAFAADPGMDPNATIEVQSGAVLRTDEGGRIMMFAPVIENRGEISTPGGQAILAASSDRVFLANSDDPNLRGLLVEVDTGGDVTNLGRIVAERGNVTLLGFAVNQNGVARATTSVNLNGSVYL
;
A
#
# COMPACT_ATOMS: atom_id res chain seq x y z
N ASN A 1 7.13 -14.61 8.22
CA ASN A 1 6.17 -14.45 9.32
C ASN A 1 6.80 -13.74 10.50
N ILE A 2 6.01 -12.92 11.23
CA ILE A 2 6.44 -12.24 12.48
C ILE A 2 5.44 -12.64 13.56
N GLY A 3 5.88 -13.51 14.48
CA GLY A 3 5.04 -13.94 15.61
C GLY A 3 4.69 -12.79 16.55
N ARG A 4 3.67 -12.98 17.39
CA ARG A 4 3.09 -11.94 18.28
C ARG A 4 4.13 -11.23 19.15
N ASP A 5 5.08 -11.97 19.71
CA ASP A 5 6.10 -11.45 20.62
C ASP A 5 7.43 -11.16 19.90
N ALA A 6 7.44 -11.33 18.57
CA ALA A 6 8.61 -11.07 17.75
C ALA A 6 8.63 -9.65 17.20
N SER A 7 9.83 -9.16 16.94
CA SER A 7 10.03 -7.88 16.24
C SER A 7 11.10 -7.99 15.17
N VAL A 8 10.85 -7.33 14.05
CA VAL A 8 11.79 -7.16 12.95
C VAL A 8 12.04 -5.67 12.78
N THR A 9 13.31 -5.29 12.71
CA THR A 9 13.71 -3.90 12.50
C THR A 9 14.67 -3.81 11.32
N PHE A 10 14.27 -3.05 10.30
CA PHE A 10 15.12 -2.65 9.19
C PHE A 10 15.86 -1.37 9.57
N ARG A 11 17.19 -1.43 9.58
CA ARG A 11 18.04 -0.26 9.77
C ARG A 11 18.63 0.10 8.42
N GLN A 12 18.12 1.15 7.83
CA GLN A 12 18.48 1.63 6.51
C GLN A 12 19.32 2.91 6.61
N PRO A 13 20.14 3.24 5.60
CA PRO A 13 20.98 4.44 5.62
C PRO A 13 20.19 5.73 5.86
N ASP A 14 18.99 5.84 5.24
CA ASP A 14 18.12 7.02 5.35
C ASP A 14 16.66 6.66 5.06
N ALA A 15 15.77 7.65 5.12
CA ALA A 15 14.33 7.49 4.89
C ALA A 15 13.97 7.16 3.43
N SER A 16 14.82 7.49 2.47
CA SER A 16 14.63 7.16 1.05
C SER A 16 15.10 5.76 0.68
N SER A 17 15.94 5.15 1.52
CA SER A 17 16.44 3.80 1.31
C SER A 17 15.32 2.78 1.34
N THR A 18 15.36 1.81 0.42
CA THR A 18 14.28 0.84 0.21
C THR A 18 14.76 -0.59 0.43
N ALA A 19 13.97 -1.38 1.17
CA ALA A 19 14.17 -2.81 1.34
C ALA A 19 13.06 -3.59 0.64
N LEU A 20 13.39 -4.38 -0.37
CA LEU A 20 12.47 -5.26 -1.08
C LEU A 20 12.50 -6.67 -0.50
N ASN A 21 11.35 -7.13 -0.01
CA ASN A 21 11.18 -8.48 0.51
C ASN A 21 10.16 -9.22 -0.36
N ARG A 22 10.63 -10.08 -1.25
CA ARG A 22 9.80 -11.02 -2.02
C ARG A 22 9.75 -12.34 -1.30
N ILE A 23 8.53 -12.78 -0.95
CA ILE A 23 8.28 -14.04 -0.27
C ILE A 23 7.84 -15.07 -1.34
N GLN A 24 8.67 -16.08 -1.54
CA GLN A 24 8.45 -17.12 -2.55
C GLN A 24 7.88 -18.42 -1.96
N GLN A 25 7.47 -18.40 -0.71
CA GLN A 25 6.84 -19.56 -0.06
C GLN A 25 5.37 -19.66 -0.47
N GLY A 26 4.85 -20.87 -0.62
CA GLY A 26 3.47 -21.13 -1.05
C GLY A 26 2.39 -20.87 0.01
N SER A 27 2.63 -19.98 0.96
CA SER A 27 1.67 -19.60 2.02
C SER A 27 1.65 -18.09 2.24
N PRO A 28 0.53 -17.54 2.72
CA PRO A 28 0.44 -16.12 3.09
C PRO A 28 1.49 -15.73 4.13
N SER A 29 1.88 -14.46 4.09
CA SER A 29 2.70 -13.87 5.16
C SER A 29 1.82 -13.45 6.32
N GLU A 30 2.18 -13.86 7.53
CA GLU A 30 1.46 -13.52 8.75
C GLU A 30 2.32 -12.62 9.65
N ILE A 31 1.81 -11.44 9.95
CA ILE A 31 2.48 -10.45 10.78
C ILE A 31 1.60 -10.18 12.00
N PHE A 32 1.95 -10.78 13.14
CA PHE A 32 1.28 -10.56 14.42
C PHE A 32 2.11 -9.71 15.38
N GLY A 33 3.40 -9.60 15.13
CA GLY A 33 4.35 -8.88 15.94
C GLY A 33 4.66 -7.48 15.42
N ARG A 34 5.86 -7.02 15.70
CA ARG A 34 6.31 -5.68 15.42
C ARG A 34 7.21 -5.62 14.18
N LEU A 35 6.91 -4.72 13.25
CA LEU A 35 7.76 -4.40 12.11
C LEU A 35 8.13 -2.92 12.17
N SER A 36 9.41 -2.59 12.17
CA SER A 36 9.89 -1.22 12.21
C SER A 36 10.95 -0.98 11.14
N ALA A 37 10.95 0.22 10.54
CA ALA A 37 11.98 0.66 9.60
C ALA A 37 12.10 2.18 9.61
N ASN A 38 13.32 2.68 9.51
CA ASN A 38 13.57 4.11 9.31
C ASN A 38 13.53 4.54 7.83
N GLY A 39 13.36 3.60 6.91
CA GLY A 39 13.22 3.80 5.47
C GLY A 39 11.96 3.12 4.92
N GLN A 40 11.99 2.79 3.65
CA GLN A 40 10.87 2.22 2.92
C GLN A 40 10.97 0.68 2.90
N VAL A 41 9.85 0.00 3.11
CA VAL A 41 9.77 -1.46 3.11
C VAL A 41 8.74 -1.91 2.09
N TYR A 42 9.14 -2.83 1.20
CA TYR A 42 8.26 -3.54 0.30
C TYR A 42 8.11 -4.97 0.78
N LEU A 43 6.86 -5.42 0.92
CA LEU A 43 6.48 -6.78 1.24
C LEU A 43 5.67 -7.33 0.08
N ILE A 44 6.22 -8.29 -0.66
CA ILE A 44 5.57 -8.90 -1.82
C ILE A 44 5.35 -10.38 -1.53
N ASN A 45 4.08 -10.81 -1.51
CA ASN A 45 3.73 -12.22 -1.38
C ASN A 45 2.44 -12.53 -2.15
N GLN A 46 2.57 -13.27 -3.25
CA GLN A 46 1.46 -13.63 -4.13
C GLN A 46 0.38 -14.48 -3.45
N ASN A 47 0.69 -15.11 -2.31
CA ASN A 47 -0.26 -15.95 -1.58
C ASN A 47 -1.09 -15.17 -0.54
N GLY A 48 -0.87 -13.86 -0.43
CA GLY A 48 -1.55 -13.00 0.53
C GLY A 48 -0.67 -12.52 1.69
N ILE A 49 -1.16 -11.50 2.37
CA ILE A 49 -0.49 -10.90 3.54
C ILE A 49 -1.53 -10.55 4.60
N LEU A 50 -1.32 -11.06 5.81
CA LEU A 50 -2.18 -10.83 6.96
C LEU A 50 -1.45 -10.00 8.02
N PHE A 51 -1.99 -8.85 8.37
CA PHE A 51 -1.64 -8.11 9.58
C PHE A 51 -2.64 -8.49 10.68
N GLY A 52 -2.19 -9.35 11.58
CA GLY A 52 -3.01 -9.88 12.67
C GLY A 52 -3.29 -8.82 13.75
N ARG A 53 -4.23 -9.10 14.63
CA ARG A 53 -4.77 -8.16 15.65
C ARG A 53 -3.74 -7.45 16.54
N SER A 54 -2.58 -8.05 16.74
CA SER A 54 -1.48 -7.48 17.54
C SER A 54 -0.37 -6.85 16.69
N ALA A 55 -0.53 -6.82 15.37
CA ALA A 55 0.47 -6.26 14.49
C ALA A 55 0.67 -4.76 14.74
N VAL A 56 1.91 -4.36 14.86
CA VAL A 56 2.31 -2.95 14.93
C VAL A 56 3.40 -2.70 13.91
N VAL A 57 3.08 -1.90 12.90
CA VAL A 57 4.02 -1.52 11.85
C VAL A 57 4.32 -0.03 11.93
N ASN A 58 5.61 0.30 12.02
CA ASN A 58 6.12 1.67 11.99
C ASN A 58 7.25 1.76 10.97
N THR A 59 7.02 2.44 9.86
CA THR A 59 8.01 2.59 8.78
C THR A 59 7.96 4.01 8.22
N HIS A 60 9.02 4.44 7.51
CA HIS A 60 8.89 5.68 6.75
C HIS A 60 7.88 5.51 5.60
N ALA A 61 7.97 4.41 4.85
CA ALA A 61 6.92 4.02 3.90
C ALA A 61 6.77 2.50 3.86
N LEU A 62 5.55 2.03 3.57
CA LEU A 62 5.23 0.62 3.47
C LEU A 62 4.49 0.36 2.16
N THR A 63 5.00 -0.56 1.35
CA THR A 63 4.31 -1.11 0.20
C THR A 63 4.04 -2.58 0.43
N VAL A 64 2.79 -2.98 0.33
CA VAL A 64 2.34 -4.35 0.52
C VAL A 64 1.64 -4.80 -0.76
N SER A 65 2.06 -5.90 -1.36
CA SER A 65 1.46 -6.34 -2.61
C SER A 65 1.41 -7.86 -2.75
N THR A 66 0.34 -8.35 -3.33
CA THR A 66 0.28 -9.71 -3.88
C THR A 66 0.67 -9.74 -5.36
N LEU A 67 0.69 -8.59 -6.01
CA LEU A 67 1.27 -8.41 -7.34
C LEU A 67 2.79 -8.27 -7.23
N ASN A 68 3.51 -8.74 -8.22
CA ASN A 68 4.96 -8.64 -8.28
C ASN A 68 5.41 -7.26 -8.78
N ILE A 69 6.64 -6.90 -8.46
CA ILE A 69 7.36 -5.77 -9.03
C ILE A 69 8.61 -6.31 -9.73
N SER A 70 8.87 -5.90 -10.97
CA SER A 70 10.09 -6.31 -11.66
C SER A 70 11.34 -5.63 -11.04
N ASP A 71 12.51 -6.22 -11.24
CA ASP A 71 13.76 -5.64 -10.75
C ASP A 71 14.07 -4.31 -11.45
N SER A 72 13.72 -4.19 -12.73
CA SER A 72 13.86 -2.94 -13.48
C SER A 72 13.02 -1.83 -12.88
N VAL A 73 11.72 -2.08 -12.67
CA VAL A 73 10.81 -1.09 -12.05
C VAL A 73 11.23 -0.73 -10.63
N PHE A 74 11.68 -1.71 -9.85
CA PHE A 74 12.16 -1.44 -8.49
C PHE A 74 13.40 -0.54 -8.47
N ASN A 75 14.36 -0.80 -9.37
CA ASN A 75 15.60 -0.04 -9.45
C ASN A 75 15.42 1.36 -10.06
N ASP A 76 14.55 1.48 -11.07
CA ASP A 76 14.32 2.75 -11.78
C ASP A 76 13.27 3.62 -11.10
N GLY A 77 12.50 3.06 -10.17
CA GLY A 77 11.43 3.70 -9.43
C GLY A 77 10.04 3.45 -10.00
N ILE A 78 9.08 3.21 -9.12
CA ILE A 78 7.71 2.79 -9.44
C ILE A 78 6.92 3.78 -10.32
N THR A 79 7.27 5.06 -10.28
CA THR A 79 6.61 6.09 -11.11
C THR A 79 7.21 6.20 -12.52
N ASN A 80 8.35 5.56 -12.75
CA ASN A 80 9.01 5.53 -14.05
C ASN A 80 8.62 4.31 -14.90
N ALA A 81 7.90 3.36 -14.32
CA ALA A 81 7.48 2.14 -15.01
C ALA A 81 6.69 2.42 -16.29
N ILE A 82 5.84 3.45 -16.29
CA ILE A 82 5.03 3.86 -17.45
C ILE A 82 5.86 4.20 -18.70
N ASN A 83 7.15 4.54 -18.52
CA ASN A 83 8.06 4.85 -19.62
C ASN A 83 8.83 3.63 -20.14
N GLN A 84 8.62 2.44 -19.55
CA GLN A 84 9.34 1.23 -19.93
C GLN A 84 8.58 0.43 -20.99
N PRO A 85 9.21 0.06 -22.13
CA PRO A 85 8.49 -0.56 -23.25
C PRO A 85 7.91 -1.95 -22.96
N GLN A 86 8.42 -2.66 -21.96
CA GLN A 86 8.04 -4.04 -21.63
C GLN A 86 7.26 -4.16 -20.33
N ASP A 87 7.51 -3.25 -19.37
CA ASP A 87 6.91 -3.24 -18.03
C ASP A 87 6.35 -1.86 -17.73
N ASN A 88 5.27 -1.47 -18.40
CA ASN A 88 4.64 -0.17 -18.18
C ASN A 88 3.83 -0.09 -16.87
N ALA A 89 3.64 -1.21 -16.18
CA ALA A 89 2.99 -1.28 -14.89
C ALA A 89 3.99 -1.22 -13.74
N ALA A 90 3.63 -0.55 -12.66
CA ALA A 90 4.43 -0.54 -11.42
C ALA A 90 4.39 -1.90 -10.72
N PHE A 91 3.22 -2.54 -10.73
CA PHE A 91 3.02 -3.89 -10.21
C PHE A 91 2.19 -4.70 -11.21
N ALA A 92 2.50 -5.99 -11.34
CA ALA A 92 1.79 -6.89 -12.23
C ALA A 92 1.63 -8.28 -11.61
N ALA A 93 0.54 -8.96 -11.98
CA ALA A 93 0.31 -10.34 -11.58
C ALA A 93 1.30 -11.26 -12.29
N ASP A 94 1.89 -12.20 -11.55
CA ASP A 94 2.63 -13.29 -12.16
C ASP A 94 1.68 -14.39 -12.68
N PRO A 95 2.08 -15.15 -13.70
CA PRO A 95 1.28 -16.28 -14.18
C PRO A 95 0.99 -17.28 -13.06
N GLY A 96 -0.30 -17.56 -12.83
CA GLY A 96 -0.76 -18.50 -11.80
C GLY A 96 -0.95 -17.91 -10.42
N MET A 97 -0.88 -16.59 -10.26
CA MET A 97 -1.28 -15.91 -9.03
C MET A 97 -2.75 -16.24 -8.70
N ASP A 98 -3.05 -16.44 -7.41
CA ASP A 98 -4.43 -16.61 -6.95
C ASP A 98 -5.24 -15.33 -7.22
N PRO A 99 -6.31 -15.37 -8.03
CA PRO A 99 -7.15 -14.19 -8.29
C PRO A 99 -7.90 -13.69 -7.05
N ASN A 100 -7.88 -14.45 -5.95
CA ASN A 100 -8.46 -14.06 -4.67
C ASN A 100 -7.38 -13.77 -3.60
N ALA A 101 -6.13 -13.64 -4.00
CA ALA A 101 -5.06 -13.30 -3.05
C ALA A 101 -5.40 -12.02 -2.29
N THR A 102 -5.31 -12.09 -0.97
CA THR A 102 -5.88 -11.05 -0.08
C THR A 102 -4.79 -10.36 0.75
N ILE A 103 -4.94 -9.04 0.88
CA ILE A 103 -4.28 -8.28 1.95
C ILE A 103 -5.33 -7.97 3.01
N GLU A 104 -5.13 -8.50 4.21
CA GLU A 104 -6.03 -8.29 5.35
C GLU A 104 -5.32 -7.54 6.48
N VAL A 105 -5.95 -6.47 6.98
CA VAL A 105 -5.55 -5.76 8.20
C VAL A 105 -6.63 -5.98 9.25
N GLN A 106 -6.37 -6.85 10.21
CA GLN A 106 -7.34 -7.23 11.24
C GLN A 106 -7.60 -6.11 12.24
N SER A 107 -8.78 -6.14 12.85
CA SER A 107 -9.13 -5.23 13.95
C SER A 107 -8.11 -5.33 15.10
N GLY A 108 -7.56 -4.20 15.49
CA GLY A 108 -6.48 -4.09 16.47
C GLY A 108 -5.08 -3.95 15.86
N ALA A 109 -4.88 -4.31 14.59
CA ALA A 109 -3.65 -4.02 13.88
C ALA A 109 -3.48 -2.51 13.66
N VAL A 110 -2.24 -2.02 13.77
CA VAL A 110 -1.88 -0.61 13.60
C VAL A 110 -0.72 -0.49 12.63
N LEU A 111 -0.95 0.17 11.51
CA LEU A 111 0.05 0.46 10.49
C LEU A 111 0.24 1.96 10.41
N ARG A 112 1.46 2.44 10.65
CA ARG A 112 1.77 3.87 10.68
C ARG A 112 3.03 4.18 9.91
N THR A 113 3.07 5.40 9.37
CA THR A 113 4.29 5.99 8.83
C THR A 113 4.68 7.23 9.62
N ASP A 114 5.93 7.66 9.41
CA ASP A 114 6.36 9.00 9.76
C ASP A 114 5.65 10.05 8.88
N GLU A 115 5.85 11.33 9.21
CA GLU A 115 5.33 12.47 8.45
C GLU A 115 5.78 12.40 6.98
N GLY A 116 4.83 12.54 6.06
CA GLY A 116 5.07 12.49 4.61
C GLY A 116 5.21 11.08 4.03
N GLY A 117 5.16 10.05 4.87
CA GLY A 117 5.29 8.66 4.44
C GLY A 117 4.05 8.13 3.73
N ARG A 118 4.17 6.94 3.13
CA ARG A 118 3.08 6.31 2.35
C ARG A 118 2.83 4.88 2.80
N ILE A 119 1.56 4.48 2.79
CA ILE A 119 1.16 3.08 2.86
C ILE A 119 0.41 2.75 1.58
N MET A 120 0.91 1.79 0.81
CA MET A 120 0.32 1.34 -0.44
C MET A 120 0.02 -0.16 -0.35
N MET A 121 -1.18 -0.56 -0.76
CA MET A 121 -1.62 -1.95 -0.79
C MET A 121 -2.19 -2.28 -2.16
N PHE A 122 -1.68 -3.37 -2.77
CA PHE A 122 -2.08 -3.83 -4.10
C PHE A 122 -2.36 -5.34 -4.07
N ALA A 123 -3.61 -5.73 -4.28
CA ALA A 123 -4.06 -7.12 -4.30
C ALA A 123 -5.43 -7.23 -4.99
N PRO A 124 -5.85 -8.41 -5.45
CA PRO A 124 -7.23 -8.60 -5.92
C PRO A 124 -8.28 -8.28 -4.84
N VAL A 125 -7.98 -8.62 -3.58
CA VAL A 125 -8.86 -8.34 -2.44
C VAL A 125 -8.09 -7.62 -1.35
N ILE A 126 -8.61 -6.49 -0.90
CA ILE A 126 -8.03 -5.71 0.20
C ILE A 126 -9.10 -5.47 1.26
N GLU A 127 -8.85 -5.92 2.48
CA GLU A 127 -9.73 -5.73 3.60
C GLU A 127 -9.03 -5.03 4.78
N ASN A 128 -9.49 -3.84 5.14
CA ASN A 128 -9.02 -3.12 6.32
C ASN A 128 -10.09 -3.11 7.41
N ARG A 129 -9.76 -3.67 8.57
CA ARG A 129 -10.51 -3.59 9.83
C ARG A 129 -9.69 -2.93 10.95
N GLY A 130 -8.42 -2.64 10.68
CA GLY A 130 -7.48 -2.04 11.63
C GLY A 130 -7.35 -0.54 11.47
N GLU A 131 -6.22 -0.02 11.90
CA GLU A 131 -5.85 1.40 11.76
C GLU A 131 -4.69 1.58 10.79
N ILE A 132 -4.87 2.44 9.80
CA ILE A 132 -3.83 2.89 8.86
C ILE A 132 -3.67 4.39 9.04
N SER A 133 -2.44 4.86 9.30
CA SER A 133 -2.15 6.28 9.56
C SER A 133 -0.93 6.75 8.77
N THR A 134 -1.11 7.78 7.94
CA THR A 134 -0.08 8.35 7.07
C THR A 134 -0.08 9.88 7.17
N PRO A 135 0.39 10.46 8.29
CA PRO A 135 0.34 11.90 8.50
C PRO A 135 1.16 12.63 7.43
N GLY A 136 0.58 13.65 6.80
CA GLY A 136 1.20 14.43 5.73
C GLY A 136 1.50 13.65 4.45
N GLY A 137 1.11 12.39 4.38
CA GLY A 137 1.45 11.47 3.31
C GLY A 137 0.24 10.90 2.56
N GLN A 138 0.33 9.65 2.12
CA GLN A 138 -0.73 9.03 1.31
C GLN A 138 -1.00 7.59 1.74
N ALA A 139 -2.28 7.23 1.88
CA ALA A 139 -2.74 5.86 1.99
C ALA A 139 -3.43 5.46 0.68
N ILE A 140 -2.94 4.41 0.03
CA ILE A 140 -3.46 3.87 -1.23
C ILE A 140 -3.84 2.42 -1.01
N LEU A 141 -5.12 2.10 -1.18
CA LEU A 141 -5.64 0.75 -1.26
C LEU A 141 -6.24 0.58 -2.66
N ALA A 142 -5.50 -0.04 -3.56
CA ALA A 142 -5.93 -0.22 -4.94
C ALA A 142 -6.02 -1.71 -5.27
N ALA A 143 -7.25 -2.18 -5.43
CA ALA A 143 -7.48 -3.58 -5.73
C ALA A 143 -7.35 -3.85 -7.22
N SER A 144 -6.47 -4.79 -7.56
CA SER A 144 -6.24 -5.26 -8.92
C SER A 144 -5.86 -6.74 -8.92
N SER A 145 -6.37 -7.47 -9.90
CA SER A 145 -5.98 -8.86 -10.18
C SER A 145 -4.98 -8.98 -11.34
N ASP A 146 -4.60 -7.86 -11.97
CA ASP A 146 -3.69 -7.86 -13.13
C ASP A 146 -2.58 -6.83 -12.96
N ARG A 147 -2.83 -5.54 -13.21
CA ARG A 147 -1.79 -4.50 -13.20
C ARG A 147 -2.18 -3.28 -12.42
N VAL A 148 -1.17 -2.61 -11.86
CA VAL A 148 -1.28 -1.32 -11.20
C VAL A 148 -0.27 -0.36 -11.82
N PHE A 149 -0.74 0.81 -12.23
CA PHE A 149 0.06 1.89 -12.79
C PHE A 149 0.12 3.03 -11.78
N LEU A 150 1.31 3.58 -11.63
CA LEU A 150 1.57 4.69 -10.71
C LEU A 150 2.26 5.82 -11.46
N ALA A 151 1.77 7.02 -11.28
CA ALA A 151 2.37 8.24 -11.85
C ALA A 151 2.41 9.36 -10.81
N ASN A 152 3.35 10.28 -10.96
CA ASN A 152 3.31 11.52 -10.21
C ASN A 152 2.19 12.41 -10.75
N SER A 153 1.53 13.15 -9.87
CA SER A 153 0.57 14.16 -10.31
C SER A 153 1.31 15.41 -10.79
N ASP A 154 0.93 15.90 -11.95
CA ASP A 154 1.39 17.20 -12.47
C ASP A 154 0.55 18.37 -11.93
N ASP A 155 -0.58 18.08 -11.25
CA ASP A 155 -1.41 19.09 -10.62
C ASP A 155 -0.82 19.48 -9.26
N PRO A 156 -0.43 20.75 -9.05
CA PRO A 156 0.15 21.23 -7.79
C PRO A 156 -0.82 21.11 -6.59
N ASN A 157 -2.12 20.93 -6.86
CA ASN A 157 -3.14 20.76 -5.83
C ASN A 157 -3.37 19.28 -5.45
N LEU A 158 -2.93 18.34 -6.29
CA LEU A 158 -3.01 16.91 -6.05
C LEU A 158 -1.64 16.40 -5.60
N ARG A 159 -1.47 16.27 -4.29
CA ARG A 159 -0.24 15.72 -3.71
C ARG A 159 -0.26 14.20 -3.74
N GLY A 160 0.86 13.59 -4.10
CA GLY A 160 1.06 12.16 -4.06
C GLY A 160 1.00 11.48 -5.42
N LEU A 161 0.74 10.19 -5.41
CA LEU A 161 0.69 9.35 -6.61
C LEU A 161 -0.74 9.25 -7.15
N LEU A 162 -0.84 9.33 -8.46
CA LEU A 162 -2.02 8.88 -9.21
C LEU A 162 -1.93 7.36 -9.37
N VAL A 163 -3.06 6.70 -9.29
CA VAL A 163 -3.17 5.24 -9.36
C VAL A 163 -4.21 4.86 -10.40
N GLU A 164 -3.84 3.93 -11.28
CA GLU A 164 -4.74 3.29 -12.24
C GLU A 164 -4.59 1.78 -12.12
N VAL A 165 -5.66 1.05 -12.34
CA VAL A 165 -5.69 -0.42 -12.34
C VAL A 165 -6.34 -0.93 -13.63
N ASP A 166 -5.79 -1.99 -14.18
CA ASP A 166 -6.30 -2.62 -15.42
C ASP A 166 -7.59 -3.40 -15.12
N THR A 167 -7.47 -4.39 -14.25
CA THR A 167 -8.59 -5.23 -13.81
C THR A 167 -8.83 -4.99 -12.33
N GLY A 168 -9.93 -4.32 -12.02
CA GLY A 168 -10.27 -3.99 -10.64
C GLY A 168 -10.62 -5.23 -9.82
N GLY A 169 -10.36 -5.15 -8.52
CA GLY A 169 -10.77 -6.11 -7.50
C GLY A 169 -11.62 -5.42 -6.44
N ASP A 170 -11.65 -5.99 -5.24
CA ASP A 170 -12.52 -5.53 -4.16
C ASP A 170 -11.74 -4.83 -3.03
N VAL A 171 -12.12 -3.61 -2.68
CA VAL A 171 -11.63 -2.91 -1.50
C VAL A 171 -12.74 -2.79 -0.47
N THR A 172 -12.50 -3.29 0.74
CA THR A 172 -13.40 -3.13 1.88
C THR A 172 -12.68 -2.44 3.03
N ASN A 173 -13.16 -1.27 3.43
CA ASN A 173 -12.70 -0.60 4.63
C ASN A 173 -13.79 -0.57 5.70
N LEU A 174 -13.59 -1.33 6.76
CA LEU A 174 -14.41 -1.38 7.99
C LEU A 174 -13.66 -0.76 9.18
N GLY A 175 -12.37 -0.48 9.00
CA GLY A 175 -11.49 0.09 10.00
C GLY A 175 -11.35 1.61 9.86
N ARG A 176 -10.16 2.09 10.16
CA ARG A 176 -9.83 3.51 10.15
C ARG A 176 -8.62 3.78 9.27
N ILE A 177 -8.76 4.68 8.31
CA ILE A 177 -7.67 5.19 7.47
C ILE A 177 -7.59 6.70 7.69
N VAL A 178 -6.42 7.20 8.12
CA VAL A 178 -6.21 8.62 8.41
C VAL A 178 -4.94 9.12 7.73
N ALA A 179 -5.09 10.11 6.88
CA ALA A 179 -4.01 10.84 6.24
C ALA A 179 -4.15 12.34 6.56
N GLU A 180 -3.79 12.74 7.78
CA GLU A 180 -3.86 14.15 8.17
C GLU A 180 -2.93 14.99 7.28
N ARG A 181 -3.48 16.02 6.62
CA ARG A 181 -2.76 16.83 5.62
C ARG A 181 -2.24 16.04 4.42
N GLY A 182 -2.86 14.89 4.13
CA GLY A 182 -2.47 13.99 3.06
C GLY A 182 -3.66 13.51 2.24
N ASN A 183 -3.51 12.38 1.55
CA ASN A 183 -4.51 11.80 0.66
C ASN A 183 -4.86 10.36 1.04
N VAL A 184 -6.11 9.98 0.81
CA VAL A 184 -6.59 8.60 0.88
C VAL A 184 -7.16 8.22 -0.48
N THR A 185 -6.64 7.15 -1.09
CA THR A 185 -7.12 6.58 -2.34
C THR A 185 -7.65 5.18 -2.07
N LEU A 186 -8.93 4.94 -2.38
CA LEU A 186 -9.55 3.62 -2.41
C LEU A 186 -9.99 3.37 -3.86
N LEU A 187 -9.42 2.36 -4.51
CA LEU A 187 -9.66 2.07 -5.92
C LEU A 187 -9.90 0.58 -6.13
N GLY A 188 -10.94 0.23 -6.85
CA GLY A 188 -11.30 -1.15 -7.19
C GLY A 188 -12.56 -1.20 -8.04
N PHE A 189 -12.93 -2.39 -8.49
CA PHE A 189 -14.23 -2.62 -9.15
C PHE A 189 -15.38 -2.41 -8.16
N ALA A 190 -15.22 -2.92 -6.93
CA ALA A 190 -16.13 -2.65 -5.83
C ALA A 190 -15.36 -2.01 -4.66
N VAL A 191 -15.85 -0.88 -4.14
CA VAL A 191 -15.31 -0.20 -2.97
C VAL A 191 -16.39 -0.09 -1.90
N ASN A 192 -16.21 -0.82 -0.80
CA ASN A 192 -17.10 -0.83 0.35
C ASN A 192 -16.48 0.00 1.49
N GLN A 193 -16.83 1.27 1.57
CA GLN A 193 -16.35 2.21 2.59
C GLN A 193 -17.37 2.32 3.73
N ASN A 194 -17.31 1.40 4.72
CA ASN A 194 -18.18 1.36 5.89
C ASN A 194 -17.48 1.77 7.20
N GLY A 195 -16.17 1.98 7.15
CA GLY A 195 -15.36 2.46 8.25
C GLY A 195 -15.12 3.97 8.18
N VAL A 196 -13.92 4.40 8.60
CA VAL A 196 -13.50 5.81 8.55
C VAL A 196 -12.38 5.98 7.52
N ALA A 197 -12.57 6.85 6.54
CA ALA A 197 -11.50 7.37 5.70
C ALA A 197 -11.45 8.89 5.89
N ARG A 198 -10.30 9.41 6.37
CA ARG A 198 -10.14 10.83 6.70
C ARG A 198 -8.87 11.37 6.07
N ALA A 199 -9.04 12.34 5.16
CA ALA A 199 -8.00 13.24 4.70
C ALA A 199 -8.41 14.67 5.08
N THR A 200 -7.54 15.44 5.73
CA THR A 200 -7.90 16.75 6.25
C THR A 200 -7.41 17.91 5.39
N THR A 201 -6.84 17.63 4.23
CA THR A 201 -6.52 18.66 3.24
C THR A 201 -7.73 18.91 2.36
N SER A 202 -8.30 20.10 2.45
CA SER A 202 -9.28 20.56 1.48
C SER A 202 -8.60 21.51 0.50
N VAL A 203 -8.83 21.30 -0.79
CA VAL A 203 -8.40 22.20 -1.85
C VAL A 203 -9.63 22.90 -2.39
N ASN A 204 -9.64 24.23 -2.35
CA ASN A 204 -10.70 25.05 -2.91
C ASN A 204 -10.27 25.52 -4.31
N LEU A 205 -10.83 24.92 -5.35
CA LEU A 205 -10.53 25.26 -6.74
C LEU A 205 -11.83 25.71 -7.43
N ASN A 206 -11.87 26.96 -7.90
CA ASN A 206 -13.02 27.51 -8.64
C ASN A 206 -14.39 27.32 -7.92
N GLY A 207 -14.40 27.41 -6.59
CA GLY A 207 -15.63 27.25 -5.80
C GLY A 207 -16.02 25.79 -5.50
N SER A 208 -15.22 24.81 -5.94
CA SER A 208 -15.38 23.39 -5.59
C SER A 208 -14.41 23.01 -4.46
N VAL A 209 -14.85 22.12 -3.58
CA VAL A 209 -14.03 21.54 -2.51
C VAL A 209 -13.74 20.10 -2.86
N TYR A 210 -12.45 19.76 -2.92
CA TYR A 210 -11.97 18.38 -3.09
C TYR A 210 -11.44 17.91 -1.74
N LEU A 211 -11.92 16.77 -1.29
CA LEU A 211 -11.51 16.11 -0.03
C LEU A 211 -10.61 14.94 -0.33
#